data_4d8f11a2f5d3fd382c37ab84d724f77a
#
_entry.id   4d8f11a2f5d3fd382c37ab84d724f77a
#
_cell.length_a   1.000
_cell.length_b   1.000
_cell.length_c   1.000
_cell.angle_alpha   90.00
_cell.angle_beta   90.00
_cell.angle_gamma   90.00
#
_symmetry.space_group_name_H-M   'P 1'
#
loop_
_entity.id
_entity.type
_entity.pdbx_description
1 polymer ?
#
loop_
_entity_poly.entity_id
_entity_poly.type
_entity_poly.pdbx_seq_one_letter_code
_entity_poly.pdbx_strand_id
1 'polypeptide(L)'
;MSIAVELTDRHRNELRVEVPLDATVGALRNAVNGALPRGYVIEEHDVVPKPFAHYVEDDPECFRGPADGWRLAEVFFDELAAEPLEAVRCRATAPLGPPRAVAVLFPGERAVTQRDFVGADAAFLEAAATLRGYAPRAALAGDERAQRDAWVVLPLAALEAKLRSGQLARADVGAVCGFGALPASPSAVDARDGSRAGAAGEAAALVFCGALSLEAALELVDARHDALKGVSAKAVSVVGDADVEDAVADASKHGEIAVSHDLCPGVRVVSGSRDAVAAFEVPGAVLTETDARQGAHSPLAADAAAAYDALLVQALAGAATLAHPLHVAAPAGGVATDAAAAGDALRGSLGRPVAWRAAMERLLAAGATHFADAGGGAQLRAFGERCGAGAWLW
;
A
#
# COMPACT_ATOMS: atom_id res chain seq x y z
N MET A 1 -16.48 10.16 39.24
CA MET A 1 -15.41 9.47 38.50
C MET A 1 -15.93 9.24 37.10
N SER A 2 -15.18 9.58 36.06
CA SER A 2 -15.52 9.29 34.66
C SER A 2 -14.70 8.12 34.15
N ILE A 3 -15.24 7.45 33.15
CA ILE A 3 -14.55 6.36 32.43
C ILE A 3 -14.53 6.67 30.94
N ALA A 4 -13.40 6.40 30.31
CA ALA A 4 -13.30 6.47 28.86
C ALA A 4 -13.88 5.19 28.23
N VAL A 5 -14.72 5.34 27.23
CA VAL A 5 -15.24 4.24 26.42
C VAL A 5 -14.77 4.42 24.98
N GLU A 6 -14.06 3.41 24.48
CA GLU A 6 -13.56 3.36 23.12
C GLU A 6 -14.46 2.44 22.30
N LEU A 7 -15.11 2.98 21.27
CA LEU A 7 -15.95 2.25 20.35
C LEU A 7 -15.25 2.08 19.00
N THR A 8 -15.38 0.89 18.43
CA THR A 8 -14.92 0.61 17.07
C THR A 8 -16.05 -0.05 16.29
N ASP A 9 -16.39 0.45 15.10
CA ASP A 9 -17.37 -0.17 14.21
C ASP A 9 -16.75 -1.19 13.24
N ARG A 10 -17.59 -1.81 12.39
CA ARG A 10 -17.16 -2.77 11.37
C ARG A 10 -16.22 -2.15 10.34
N HIS A 11 -16.27 -0.83 10.14
CA HIS A 11 -15.41 -0.07 9.24
C HIS A 11 -14.14 0.44 9.95
N ARG A 12 -13.91 0.03 11.21
CA ARG A 12 -12.83 0.48 12.08
C ARG A 12 -12.79 2.00 12.30
N ASN A 13 -13.92 2.67 12.15
CA ASN A 13 -14.03 4.01 12.71
C ASN A 13 -13.96 3.89 14.23
N GLU A 14 -13.16 4.75 14.83
CA GLU A 14 -12.93 4.76 16.27
C GLU A 14 -13.51 6.03 16.88
N LEU A 15 -14.16 5.89 17.99
CA LEU A 15 -14.70 7.00 18.76
C LEU A 15 -14.39 6.78 20.24
N ARG A 16 -13.87 7.79 20.90
CA ARG A 16 -13.66 7.78 22.35
C ARG A 16 -14.56 8.82 22.99
N VAL A 17 -15.32 8.40 23.98
CA VAL A 17 -16.17 9.27 24.79
C VAL A 17 -15.90 9.05 26.27
N GLU A 18 -16.06 10.08 27.07
CA GLU A 18 -16.01 9.99 28.52
C GLU A 18 -17.40 10.10 29.11
N VAL A 19 -17.74 9.18 29.99
CA VAL A 19 -19.03 9.15 30.68
C VAL A 19 -18.82 8.90 32.17
N PRO A 20 -19.74 9.35 33.03
CA PRO A 20 -19.72 8.99 34.44
C PRO A 20 -19.78 7.47 34.65
N LEU A 21 -19.07 6.95 35.66
CA LEU A 21 -19.01 5.51 35.93
C LEU A 21 -20.39 4.93 36.32
N ASP A 22 -21.24 5.74 36.91
CA ASP A 22 -22.61 5.40 37.29
C ASP A 22 -23.65 5.66 36.17
N ALA A 23 -23.19 6.07 34.99
CA ALA A 23 -24.06 6.30 33.86
C ALA A 23 -24.72 4.99 33.36
N THR A 24 -25.81 5.14 32.64
CA THR A 24 -26.47 4.03 31.94
C THR A 24 -25.91 3.86 30.51
N VAL A 25 -26.20 2.72 29.91
CA VAL A 25 -25.89 2.48 28.47
C VAL A 25 -26.57 3.53 27.58
N GLY A 26 -27.78 3.95 27.91
CA GLY A 26 -28.47 5.03 27.22
C GLY A 26 -27.77 6.38 27.33
N ALA A 27 -27.15 6.69 28.47
CA ALA A 27 -26.32 7.89 28.63
C ALA A 27 -25.05 7.81 27.80
N LEU A 28 -24.40 6.64 27.74
CA LEU A 28 -23.26 6.38 26.85
C LEU A 28 -23.68 6.57 25.38
N ARG A 29 -24.79 5.97 24.96
CA ARG A 29 -25.32 6.12 23.59
C ARG A 29 -25.56 7.59 23.24
N ASN A 30 -26.14 8.38 24.15
CA ASN A 30 -26.34 9.81 23.91
C ASN A 30 -25.02 10.58 23.79
N ALA A 31 -24.01 10.25 24.59
CA ALA A 31 -22.68 10.84 24.49
C ALA A 31 -22.02 10.49 23.14
N VAL A 32 -22.14 9.23 22.71
CA VAL A 32 -21.66 8.78 21.40
C VAL A 32 -22.38 9.53 20.29
N ASN A 33 -23.71 9.57 20.28
CA ASN A 33 -24.49 10.27 19.26
C ASN A 33 -24.17 11.77 19.19
N GLY A 34 -23.84 12.39 20.33
CA GLY A 34 -23.39 13.78 20.36
C GLY A 34 -22.02 14.03 19.74
N ALA A 35 -21.19 13.00 19.66
CA ALA A 35 -19.84 13.07 19.11
C ALA A 35 -19.74 12.54 17.65
N LEU A 36 -20.78 11.87 17.14
CA LEU A 36 -20.79 11.32 15.79
C LEU A 36 -20.88 12.41 14.71
N PRO A 37 -20.33 12.15 13.52
CA PRO A 37 -20.54 13.00 12.35
C PRO A 37 -22.03 13.14 12.01
N ARG A 38 -22.41 14.28 11.41
CA ARG A 38 -23.79 14.54 11.02
C ARG A 38 -24.35 13.43 10.10
N GLY A 39 -25.48 12.88 10.48
CA GLY A 39 -26.17 11.81 9.73
C GLY A 39 -25.84 10.39 10.20
N TYR A 40 -24.96 10.24 11.19
CA TYR A 40 -24.69 8.95 11.84
C TYR A 40 -25.34 8.92 13.22
N VAL A 41 -25.98 7.82 13.56
CA VAL A 41 -26.67 7.60 14.84
C VAL A 41 -26.48 6.14 15.22
N ILE A 42 -26.23 5.87 16.49
CA ILE A 42 -26.36 4.53 17.08
C ILE A 42 -27.67 4.43 17.84
N GLU A 43 -28.31 3.28 17.75
CA GLU A 43 -29.57 2.96 18.39
C GLU A 43 -29.40 2.11 19.64
N GLU A 44 -30.50 1.74 20.27
CA GLU A 44 -30.47 0.78 21.36
C GLU A 44 -29.90 -0.56 20.91
N HIS A 45 -29.06 -1.15 21.74
CA HIS A 45 -28.32 -2.40 21.46
C HIS A 45 -27.14 -2.32 20.48
N ASP A 46 -26.82 -1.15 19.91
CA ASP A 46 -25.69 -1.00 19.00
C ASP A 46 -24.31 -1.00 19.70
N VAL A 47 -24.27 -0.85 21.01
CA VAL A 47 -23.03 -0.89 21.78
C VAL A 47 -22.85 -2.27 22.41
N VAL A 48 -21.81 -2.97 21.98
CA VAL A 48 -21.51 -4.33 22.45
C VAL A 48 -20.16 -4.33 23.17
N PRO A 49 -20.08 -4.76 24.42
CA PRO A 49 -18.82 -4.93 25.14
C PRO A 49 -17.87 -5.88 24.41
N LYS A 50 -16.56 -5.59 24.43
CA LYS A 50 -15.56 -6.38 23.72
C LYS A 50 -15.59 -7.89 24.01
N PRO A 51 -15.83 -8.37 25.23
CA PRO A 51 -15.94 -9.81 25.51
C PRO A 51 -16.99 -10.54 24.68
N PHE A 52 -18.03 -9.81 24.23
CA PHE A 52 -19.12 -10.37 23.41
C PHE A 52 -19.03 -10.02 21.94
N ALA A 53 -18.01 -9.27 21.53
CA ALA A 53 -17.90 -8.79 20.14
C ALA A 53 -17.76 -9.93 19.12
N HIS A 54 -17.18 -11.06 19.50
CA HIS A 54 -17.07 -12.24 18.64
C HIS A 54 -18.43 -12.85 18.26
N TYR A 55 -19.43 -12.79 19.14
CA TYR A 55 -20.78 -13.27 18.82
C TYR A 55 -21.47 -12.41 17.76
N VAL A 56 -21.14 -11.12 17.73
CA VAL A 56 -21.65 -10.19 16.71
C VAL A 56 -21.02 -10.45 15.35
N GLU A 57 -19.76 -10.93 15.33
CA GLU A 57 -19.05 -11.28 14.09
C GLU A 57 -19.60 -12.57 13.47
N ASP A 58 -19.94 -13.55 14.30
CA ASP A 58 -20.45 -14.84 13.89
C ASP A 58 -21.92 -14.78 13.47
N ASP A 59 -22.76 -14.07 14.23
CA ASP A 59 -24.19 -13.90 13.95
C ASP A 59 -24.71 -12.53 14.43
N PRO A 60 -24.58 -11.48 13.64
CA PRO A 60 -24.97 -10.13 14.00
C PRO A 60 -26.49 -9.96 14.20
N GLU A 61 -27.32 -10.86 13.66
CA GLU A 61 -28.78 -10.77 13.79
C GLU A 61 -29.28 -11.34 15.12
N CYS A 62 -28.53 -12.26 15.71
CA CYS A 62 -28.91 -12.94 16.96
C CYS A 62 -28.40 -12.24 18.22
N PHE A 63 -27.32 -11.47 18.13
CA PHE A 63 -26.76 -10.81 19.31
C PHE A 63 -27.12 -9.33 19.35
N ARG A 64 -27.75 -8.93 20.46
CA ARG A 64 -28.04 -7.53 20.76
C ARG A 64 -27.24 -7.08 21.97
N GLY A 65 -26.72 -5.86 21.92
CA GLY A 65 -26.07 -5.23 23.07
C GLY A 65 -27.03 -5.01 24.25
N PRO A 66 -26.51 -4.57 25.38
CA PRO A 66 -27.33 -4.28 26.57
C PRO A 66 -28.30 -3.15 26.29
N ALA A 67 -29.48 -3.21 26.95
CA ALA A 67 -30.51 -2.19 26.85
C ALA A 67 -30.07 -0.88 27.53
N ASP A 68 -30.64 0.23 27.11
CA ASP A 68 -30.31 1.59 27.56
C ASP A 68 -30.42 1.78 29.11
N GLY A 69 -31.29 1.03 29.78
CA GLY A 69 -31.48 1.12 31.21
C GLY A 69 -30.39 0.48 32.06
N TRP A 70 -29.49 -0.34 31.48
CA TRP A 70 -28.43 -0.99 32.22
C TRP A 70 -27.37 0.02 32.65
N ARG A 71 -26.82 -0.17 33.86
CA ARG A 71 -25.68 0.65 34.30
C ARG A 71 -24.38 0.16 33.66
N LEU A 72 -23.50 1.07 33.29
CA LEU A 72 -22.21 0.72 32.72
C LEU A 72 -21.38 -0.15 33.66
N ALA A 73 -21.42 0.10 34.96
CA ALA A 73 -20.75 -0.73 35.96
C ALA A 73 -21.24 -2.20 35.97
N GLU A 74 -22.47 -2.45 35.58
CA GLU A 74 -23.02 -3.82 35.48
C GLU A 74 -22.62 -4.51 34.20
N VAL A 75 -22.54 -3.76 33.11
CA VAL A 75 -22.18 -4.25 31.77
C VAL A 75 -20.68 -4.55 31.65
N PHE A 76 -19.84 -3.72 32.27
CA PHE A 76 -18.39 -3.78 32.18
C PHE A 76 -17.72 -4.24 33.48
N PHE A 77 -18.40 -5.07 34.25
CA PHE A 77 -17.95 -5.47 35.59
C PHE A 77 -16.53 -6.10 35.56
N ASP A 78 -16.25 -6.96 34.60
CA ASP A 78 -14.96 -7.65 34.49
C ASP A 78 -13.84 -6.69 34.08
N GLU A 79 -14.13 -5.78 33.15
CA GLU A 79 -13.16 -4.78 32.68
C GLU A 79 -12.85 -3.75 33.77
N LEU A 80 -13.86 -3.36 34.55
CA LEU A 80 -13.70 -2.40 35.65
C LEU A 80 -12.92 -2.97 36.85
N ALA A 81 -12.86 -4.28 36.97
CA ALA A 81 -12.06 -4.97 37.98
C ALA A 81 -10.56 -5.05 37.67
N ALA A 82 -10.18 -4.80 36.43
CA ALA A 82 -8.78 -4.78 35.99
C ALA A 82 -8.13 -3.41 36.29
N GLU A 83 -7.03 -3.39 37.01
CA GLU A 83 -6.26 -2.18 37.30
C GLU A 83 -4.91 -2.18 36.57
N PRO A 84 -4.47 -1.01 36.04
CA PRO A 84 -5.17 0.27 35.86
C PRO A 84 -6.09 0.26 34.62
N LEU A 85 -7.31 0.72 34.79
CA LEU A 85 -8.28 0.82 33.69
C LEU A 85 -8.07 2.15 32.94
N GLU A 86 -7.51 2.09 31.75
CA GLU A 86 -7.33 3.27 30.90
C GLU A 86 -8.60 3.59 30.07
N ALA A 87 -9.26 2.56 29.55
CA ALA A 87 -10.50 2.67 28.81
C ALA A 87 -11.24 1.33 28.74
N VAL A 88 -12.56 1.36 28.64
CA VAL A 88 -13.39 0.21 28.27
C VAL A 88 -13.54 0.17 26.77
N ARG A 89 -13.35 -1.00 26.17
CA ARG A 89 -13.45 -1.20 24.72
C ARG A 89 -14.77 -1.85 24.35
N CYS A 90 -15.47 -1.23 23.40
CA CYS A 90 -16.75 -1.69 22.88
C CYS A 90 -16.70 -1.79 21.37
N ARG A 91 -17.60 -2.59 20.80
CA ARG A 91 -17.88 -2.61 19.37
C ARG A 91 -19.23 -1.94 19.12
N ALA A 92 -19.28 -1.07 18.12
CA ALA A 92 -20.53 -0.54 17.60
C ALA A 92 -20.99 -1.42 16.43
N THR A 93 -22.25 -1.88 16.46
CA THR A 93 -22.87 -2.62 15.35
C THR A 93 -23.31 -1.68 14.23
N ALA A 94 -23.75 -0.46 14.60
CA ALA A 94 -24.01 0.61 13.65
C ALA A 94 -22.72 1.35 13.24
N PRO A 95 -22.67 1.93 12.02
CA PRO A 95 -21.53 2.73 11.57
C PRO A 95 -21.32 3.97 12.45
N LEU A 96 -20.09 4.21 12.89
CA LEU A 96 -19.68 5.43 13.62
C LEU A 96 -19.28 6.58 12.67
N GLY A 97 -19.22 6.32 11.38
CA GLY A 97 -18.84 7.28 10.37
C GLY A 97 -18.94 6.71 8.95
N PRO A 98 -18.52 7.46 7.94
CA PRO A 98 -18.51 6.96 6.58
C PRO A 98 -17.63 5.71 6.44
N PRO A 99 -17.95 4.82 5.49
CA PRO A 99 -17.05 3.73 5.13
C PRO A 99 -15.64 4.25 4.90
N ARG A 100 -14.64 3.49 5.33
CA ARG A 100 -13.25 3.88 5.05
C ARG A 100 -13.00 3.85 3.56
N ALA A 101 -12.47 4.93 3.03
CA ALA A 101 -11.91 4.94 1.69
C ALA A 101 -10.44 4.52 1.79
N VAL A 102 -10.19 3.21 1.69
CA VAL A 102 -8.85 2.64 1.81
C VAL A 102 -8.14 2.66 0.46
N ALA A 103 -6.96 3.26 0.39
CA ALA A 103 -6.04 3.09 -0.72
C ALA A 103 -5.09 1.92 -0.43
N VAL A 104 -5.13 0.87 -1.25
CA VAL A 104 -4.20 -0.26 -1.16
C VAL A 104 -3.00 0.03 -2.04
N LEU A 105 -1.81 -0.01 -1.41
CA LEU A 105 -0.53 0.26 -2.05
C LEU A 105 0.26 -1.03 -2.19
N PHE A 106 0.67 -1.35 -3.41
CA PHE A 106 1.52 -2.50 -3.68
C PHE A 106 2.97 -2.05 -3.82
N PRO A 107 3.90 -2.59 -3.02
CA PRO A 107 5.31 -2.22 -3.10
C PRO A 107 5.95 -2.79 -4.37
N GLY A 108 7.01 -2.13 -4.79
CA GLY A 108 7.91 -2.63 -5.83
C GLY A 108 8.87 -3.70 -5.31
N GLU A 109 9.94 -3.89 -6.05
CA GLU A 109 10.99 -4.85 -5.74
C GLU A 109 11.74 -4.48 -4.46
N ARG A 110 11.95 -5.46 -3.60
CA ARG A 110 12.70 -5.34 -2.34
C ARG A 110 13.29 -6.69 -1.93
N ALA A 111 14.14 -6.71 -0.94
CA ALA A 111 14.61 -7.98 -0.39
C ALA A 111 13.44 -8.81 0.15
N VAL A 112 13.45 -10.08 -0.21
CA VAL A 112 12.50 -11.06 0.31
C VAL A 112 13.09 -11.70 1.56
N THR A 113 12.38 -11.62 2.66
CA THR A 113 12.80 -12.15 3.96
C THR A 113 11.83 -13.22 4.47
N GLN A 114 12.25 -13.99 5.48
CA GLN A 114 11.37 -14.96 6.12
C GLN A 114 10.09 -14.31 6.69
N ARG A 115 10.16 -13.06 7.09
CA ARG A 115 9.01 -12.31 7.64
C ARG A 115 7.89 -12.10 6.62
N ASP A 116 8.23 -12.01 5.34
CA ASP A 116 7.25 -11.78 4.27
C ASP A 116 6.30 -12.97 4.08
N PHE A 117 6.68 -14.14 4.57
CA PHE A 117 5.86 -15.37 4.54
C PHE A 117 5.02 -15.55 5.81
N VAL A 118 5.22 -14.72 6.84
CA VAL A 118 4.46 -14.79 8.09
C VAL A 118 3.09 -14.18 7.88
N GLY A 119 2.04 -14.97 8.09
CA GLY A 119 0.66 -14.51 7.90
C GLY A 119 0.22 -14.35 6.44
N ALA A 120 1.06 -14.73 5.46
CA ALA A 120 0.66 -14.78 4.06
C ALA A 120 -0.34 -15.95 3.83
N ASP A 121 -1.28 -15.73 2.90
CA ASP A 121 -2.29 -16.74 2.57
C ASP A 121 -1.66 -17.98 1.94
N ALA A 122 -1.80 -19.13 2.62
CA ALA A 122 -1.18 -20.38 2.20
C ALA A 122 -1.73 -20.90 0.88
N ALA A 123 -3.04 -20.76 0.64
CA ALA A 123 -3.66 -21.24 -0.60
C ALA A 123 -3.20 -20.39 -1.80
N PHE A 124 -2.99 -19.09 -1.60
CA PHE A 124 -2.45 -18.23 -2.64
C PHE A 124 -1.00 -18.58 -2.98
N LEU A 125 -0.17 -18.85 -1.96
CA LEU A 125 1.22 -19.31 -2.16
C LEU A 125 1.31 -20.65 -2.88
N GLU A 126 0.39 -21.58 -2.58
CA GLU A 126 0.31 -22.88 -3.24
C GLU A 126 -0.12 -22.77 -4.71
N ALA A 127 -1.10 -21.89 -5.00
CA ALA A 127 -1.51 -21.60 -6.37
C ALA A 127 -0.33 -21.03 -7.20
N ALA A 128 0.43 -20.10 -6.66
CA ALA A 128 1.63 -19.55 -7.29
C ALA A 128 2.71 -20.63 -7.52
N ALA A 129 2.93 -21.53 -6.52
CA ALA A 129 3.85 -22.65 -6.65
C ALA A 129 3.45 -23.61 -7.77
N THR A 130 2.16 -23.88 -7.91
CA THR A 130 1.62 -24.73 -8.97
C THR A 130 1.85 -24.12 -10.35
N LEU A 131 1.62 -22.83 -10.53
CA LEU A 131 1.84 -22.12 -11.79
C LEU A 131 3.31 -22.12 -12.23
N ARG A 132 4.21 -22.01 -11.28
CA ARG A 132 5.64 -21.86 -11.58
C ARG A 132 6.46 -23.15 -11.48
N GLY A 133 5.91 -24.19 -10.87
CA GLY A 133 6.59 -25.46 -10.62
C GLY A 133 7.65 -25.40 -9.51
N TYR A 134 7.68 -24.34 -8.69
CA TYR A 134 8.56 -24.21 -7.52
C TYR A 134 7.89 -23.38 -6.42
N ALA A 135 8.28 -23.59 -5.17
CA ALA A 135 7.72 -22.85 -4.05
C ALA A 135 8.26 -21.40 -4.00
N PRO A 136 7.42 -20.39 -3.73
CA PRO A 136 7.86 -18.99 -3.60
C PRO A 136 8.99 -18.79 -2.57
N ARG A 137 9.11 -19.68 -1.58
CA ARG A 137 10.22 -19.69 -0.59
C ARG A 137 11.61 -19.94 -1.20
N ALA A 138 11.71 -20.43 -2.44
CA ALA A 138 12.98 -20.52 -3.17
C ALA A 138 13.66 -19.14 -3.32
N ALA A 139 12.90 -18.05 -3.25
CA ALA A 139 13.43 -16.68 -3.21
C ALA A 139 14.42 -16.46 -2.05
N LEU A 140 14.21 -17.12 -0.90
CA LEU A 140 15.09 -17.04 0.27
C LEU A 140 16.45 -17.70 0.05
N ALA A 141 16.54 -18.62 -0.90
CA ALA A 141 17.79 -19.28 -1.30
C ALA A 141 18.56 -18.52 -2.38
N GLY A 142 18.08 -17.34 -2.78
CA GLY A 142 18.72 -16.51 -3.78
C GLY A 142 18.36 -16.84 -5.23
N ASP A 143 17.36 -17.67 -5.47
CA ASP A 143 16.81 -17.89 -6.81
C ASP A 143 16.22 -16.60 -7.38
N GLU A 144 16.82 -16.07 -8.42
CA GLU A 144 16.44 -14.76 -8.98
C GLU A 144 15.03 -14.75 -9.57
N ARG A 145 14.59 -15.85 -10.17
CA ARG A 145 13.25 -15.96 -10.72
C ARG A 145 12.21 -16.02 -9.60
N ALA A 146 12.48 -16.86 -8.58
CA ALA A 146 11.62 -16.93 -7.42
C ALA A 146 11.55 -15.60 -6.65
N GLN A 147 12.63 -14.81 -6.62
CA GLN A 147 12.61 -13.47 -6.05
C GLN A 147 11.68 -12.54 -6.83
N ARG A 148 11.75 -12.54 -8.17
CA ARG A 148 10.85 -11.73 -9.00
C ARG A 148 9.39 -12.10 -8.79
N ASP A 149 9.09 -13.38 -8.79
CA ASP A 149 7.74 -13.86 -8.55
C ASP A 149 7.25 -13.50 -7.13
N ALA A 150 8.12 -13.59 -6.14
CA ALA A 150 7.80 -13.23 -4.75
C ALA A 150 7.38 -11.77 -4.59
N TRP A 151 7.91 -10.83 -5.38
CA TRP A 151 7.50 -9.42 -5.34
C TRP A 151 6.05 -9.19 -5.77
N VAL A 152 5.48 -10.07 -6.59
CA VAL A 152 4.06 -10.05 -6.97
C VAL A 152 3.24 -10.87 -6.00
N VAL A 153 3.69 -12.09 -5.70
CA VAL A 153 2.93 -13.09 -4.97
C VAL A 153 2.76 -12.72 -3.49
N LEU A 154 3.83 -12.28 -2.82
CA LEU A 154 3.78 -12.04 -1.38
C LEU A 154 2.86 -10.88 -0.97
N PRO A 155 2.88 -9.71 -1.64
CA PRO A 155 1.93 -8.65 -1.33
C PRO A 155 0.47 -9.08 -1.54
N LEU A 156 0.19 -9.85 -2.60
CA LEU A 156 -1.14 -10.37 -2.86
C LEU A 156 -1.55 -11.39 -1.79
N ALA A 157 -0.67 -12.32 -1.42
CA ALA A 157 -0.95 -13.30 -0.38
C ALA A 157 -1.14 -12.65 1.00
N ALA A 158 -0.37 -11.62 1.33
CA ALA A 158 -0.53 -10.87 2.58
C ALA A 158 -1.88 -10.13 2.60
N LEU A 159 -2.27 -9.48 1.49
CA LEU A 159 -3.53 -8.79 1.37
C LEU A 159 -4.73 -9.75 1.44
N GLU A 160 -4.68 -10.89 0.75
CA GLU A 160 -5.73 -11.91 0.82
C GLU A 160 -5.93 -12.44 2.26
N ALA A 161 -4.84 -12.65 3.01
CA ALA A 161 -4.93 -13.02 4.42
C ALA A 161 -5.66 -11.93 5.25
N LYS A 162 -5.43 -10.64 4.97
CA LYS A 162 -6.11 -9.53 5.64
C LYS A 162 -7.60 -9.44 5.27
N LEU A 163 -7.94 -9.74 4.02
CA LEU A 163 -9.33 -9.80 3.56
C LEU A 163 -10.08 -10.96 4.21
N ARG A 164 -9.48 -12.16 4.25
CA ARG A 164 -10.09 -13.34 4.87
C ARG A 164 -10.24 -13.23 6.38
N SER A 165 -9.32 -12.56 7.05
CA SER A 165 -9.41 -12.33 8.50
C SER A 165 -10.36 -11.18 8.89
N GLY A 166 -11.02 -10.53 7.90
CA GLY A 166 -11.88 -9.37 8.15
C GLY A 166 -11.13 -8.11 8.59
N GLN A 167 -9.80 -8.10 8.54
CA GLN A 167 -9.01 -6.90 8.85
C GLN A 167 -9.19 -5.80 7.81
N LEU A 168 -9.58 -6.15 6.59
CA LEU A 168 -9.98 -5.26 5.50
C LEU A 168 -11.17 -5.87 4.79
N ALA A 169 -12.21 -5.09 4.50
CA ALA A 169 -13.27 -5.52 3.59
C ALA A 169 -12.97 -5.02 2.17
N ARG A 170 -13.24 -5.84 1.14
CA ARG A 170 -13.08 -5.39 -0.26
C ARG A 170 -13.91 -4.16 -0.57
N ALA A 171 -15.09 -4.02 0.05
CA ALA A 171 -15.95 -2.85 -0.12
C ALA A 171 -15.34 -1.54 0.42
N ASP A 172 -14.37 -1.62 1.33
CA ASP A 172 -13.68 -0.45 1.88
C ASP A 172 -12.54 0.02 0.96
N VAL A 173 -12.12 -0.80 -0.02
CA VAL A 173 -11.07 -0.44 -0.96
C VAL A 173 -11.63 0.53 -2.01
N GLY A 174 -11.31 1.79 -1.85
CA GLY A 174 -11.73 2.87 -2.77
C GLY A 174 -10.75 3.09 -3.93
N ALA A 175 -9.49 2.72 -3.75
CA ALA A 175 -8.44 2.91 -4.75
C ALA A 175 -7.28 1.93 -4.57
N VAL A 176 -6.54 1.71 -5.64
CA VAL A 176 -5.34 0.86 -5.67
C VAL A 176 -4.21 1.62 -6.35
N CYS A 177 -2.99 1.46 -5.87
CA CYS A 177 -1.80 1.97 -6.55
C CYS A 177 -0.66 0.96 -6.46
N GLY A 178 0.00 0.70 -7.59
CA GLY A 178 1.21 -0.09 -7.66
C GLY A 178 2.44 0.80 -7.76
N PHE A 179 3.50 0.44 -7.04
CA PHE A 179 4.77 1.13 -7.10
C PHE A 179 5.76 0.35 -7.98
N GLY A 180 6.42 1.04 -8.92
CA GLY A 180 7.32 0.40 -9.87
C GLY A 180 8.57 -0.17 -9.21
N ALA A 181 9.39 0.66 -8.59
CA ALA A 181 10.63 0.24 -7.94
C ALA A 181 10.89 1.06 -6.68
N LEU A 182 11.43 0.41 -5.65
CA LEU A 182 11.91 1.10 -4.45
C LEU A 182 13.43 1.22 -4.51
N PRO A 183 14.00 2.43 -4.48
CA PRO A 183 15.43 2.57 -4.22
C PRO A 183 15.73 2.08 -2.80
N ALA A 184 16.91 1.53 -2.57
CA ALA A 184 17.36 1.18 -1.24
C ALA A 184 17.19 2.39 -0.30
N SER A 185 16.62 2.17 0.89
CA SER A 185 16.43 3.24 1.88
C SER A 185 17.78 3.88 2.23
N PRO A 186 17.89 5.22 2.20
CA PRO A 186 19.10 5.90 2.64
C PRO A 186 19.43 5.71 4.13
N SER A 187 18.48 5.17 4.92
CA SER A 187 18.67 4.83 6.34
C SER A 187 18.94 3.34 6.59
N ALA A 188 18.89 2.49 5.57
CA ALA A 188 19.22 1.08 5.72
C ALA A 188 20.76 0.93 5.75
N VAL A 189 21.32 0.79 6.93
CA VAL A 189 22.76 0.55 7.19
C VAL A 189 23.25 -0.77 6.57
N ASP A 190 22.36 -1.58 5.99
CA ASP A 190 22.64 -2.78 5.22
C ASP A 190 22.46 -2.56 3.70
N ALA A 191 23.30 -1.68 3.15
CA ALA A 191 23.41 -1.39 1.71
C ALA A 191 23.94 -2.59 0.88
N ARG A 192 23.82 -3.83 1.37
CA ARG A 192 24.19 -5.04 0.62
C ARG A 192 23.05 -5.62 -0.21
N ASP A 193 21.86 -5.04 -0.07
CA ASP A 193 20.67 -5.54 -0.73
C ASP A 193 20.34 -4.66 -1.93
N GLY A 194 20.86 -5.09 -3.08
CA GLY A 194 20.66 -4.41 -4.35
C GLY A 194 19.19 -4.32 -4.70
N SER A 195 18.58 -3.14 -4.49
CA SER A 195 17.25 -2.85 -5.01
C SER A 195 17.31 -2.92 -6.54
N ARG A 196 16.66 -3.93 -7.09
CA ARG A 196 16.48 -4.09 -8.53
C ARG A 196 15.27 -3.29 -8.96
N ALA A 197 15.38 -2.54 -10.03
CA ALA A 197 14.26 -1.76 -10.56
C ALA A 197 13.17 -2.68 -11.12
N GLY A 198 11.94 -2.63 -10.61
CA GLY A 198 10.87 -3.52 -11.06
C GLY A 198 9.45 -2.94 -10.98
N ALA A 199 8.58 -3.37 -11.91
CA ALA A 199 7.15 -3.05 -11.96
C ALA A 199 6.30 -4.08 -11.18
N ALA A 200 6.87 -4.78 -10.24
CA ALA A 200 6.17 -5.85 -9.54
C ALA A 200 4.95 -5.35 -8.76
N GLY A 201 5.02 -4.16 -8.17
CA GLY A 201 3.88 -3.55 -7.50
C GLY A 201 2.74 -3.19 -8.45
N GLU A 202 3.05 -2.71 -9.66
CA GLU A 202 2.05 -2.45 -10.72
C GLU A 202 1.39 -3.75 -11.17
N ALA A 203 2.17 -4.81 -11.40
CA ALA A 203 1.66 -6.13 -11.77
C ALA A 203 0.76 -6.72 -10.67
N ALA A 204 1.15 -6.63 -9.40
CA ALA A 204 0.32 -7.05 -8.27
C ALA A 204 -0.97 -6.22 -8.16
N ALA A 205 -0.90 -4.91 -8.37
CA ALA A 205 -2.07 -4.04 -8.39
C ALA A 205 -3.05 -4.41 -9.51
N LEU A 206 -2.56 -4.72 -10.72
CA LEU A 206 -3.37 -5.17 -11.85
C LEU A 206 -4.06 -6.52 -11.57
N VAL A 207 -3.37 -7.47 -10.91
CA VAL A 207 -3.97 -8.74 -10.47
C VAL A 207 -5.07 -8.47 -9.45
N PHE A 208 -4.81 -7.66 -8.44
CA PHE A 208 -5.80 -7.35 -7.41
C PHE A 208 -7.04 -6.64 -7.97
N CYS A 209 -6.87 -5.76 -8.94
CA CYS A 209 -7.97 -5.09 -9.64
C CYS A 209 -8.70 -6.01 -10.65
N GLY A 210 -8.22 -7.23 -10.90
CA GLY A 210 -8.82 -8.17 -11.84
C GLY A 210 -8.50 -7.89 -13.32
N ALA A 211 -7.51 -7.02 -13.59
CA ALA A 211 -7.05 -6.73 -14.96
C ALA A 211 -6.17 -7.85 -15.55
N LEU A 212 -5.41 -8.54 -14.69
CA LEU A 212 -4.52 -9.62 -15.07
C LEU A 212 -4.80 -10.89 -14.24
N SER A 213 -4.58 -12.05 -14.84
CA SER A 213 -4.38 -13.27 -14.07
C SER A 213 -3.01 -13.23 -13.36
N LEU A 214 -2.83 -14.02 -12.31
CA LEU A 214 -1.54 -14.13 -11.65
C LEU A 214 -0.47 -14.63 -12.64
N GLU A 215 -0.80 -15.60 -13.50
CA GLU A 215 0.11 -16.14 -14.52
C GLU A 215 0.60 -15.04 -15.47
N ALA A 216 -0.32 -14.26 -16.06
CA ALA A 216 0.03 -13.16 -16.95
C ALA A 216 0.88 -12.08 -16.26
N ALA A 217 0.62 -11.78 -14.99
CA ALA A 217 1.42 -10.84 -14.22
C ALA A 217 2.85 -11.33 -14.00
N LEU A 218 3.02 -12.62 -13.68
CA LEU A 218 4.35 -13.23 -13.52
C LEU A 218 5.12 -13.27 -14.85
N GLU A 219 4.45 -13.56 -15.96
CA GLU A 219 5.05 -13.50 -17.31
C GLU A 219 5.49 -12.07 -17.68
N LEU A 220 4.69 -11.06 -17.36
CA LEU A 220 5.05 -9.66 -17.60
C LEU A 220 6.28 -9.24 -16.77
N VAL A 221 6.41 -9.70 -15.53
CA VAL A 221 7.59 -9.39 -14.70
C VAL A 221 8.85 -10.06 -15.28
N ASP A 222 8.74 -11.30 -15.75
CA ASP A 222 9.85 -11.98 -16.47
C ASP A 222 10.22 -11.23 -17.75
N ALA A 223 9.23 -10.89 -18.59
CA ALA A 223 9.43 -10.17 -19.85
C ALA A 223 10.09 -8.80 -19.64
N ARG A 224 9.65 -8.08 -18.59
CA ARG A 224 10.28 -6.81 -18.21
C ARG A 224 11.74 -6.99 -17.81
N HIS A 225 12.02 -7.98 -16.98
CA HIS A 225 13.39 -8.28 -16.59
C HIS A 225 14.25 -8.58 -17.82
N ASP A 226 13.73 -9.38 -18.76
CA ASP A 226 14.45 -9.73 -19.99
C ASP A 226 14.67 -8.52 -20.89
N ALA A 227 13.69 -7.64 -21.04
CA ALA A 227 13.81 -6.40 -21.80
C ALA A 227 14.90 -5.47 -21.23
N LEU A 228 15.06 -5.44 -19.91
CA LEU A 228 16.07 -4.61 -19.24
C LEU A 228 17.47 -5.25 -19.17
N LYS A 229 17.63 -6.50 -19.60
CA LYS A 229 18.94 -7.15 -19.70
C LYS A 229 19.85 -6.39 -20.62
N GLY A 230 20.81 -5.77 -20.31
CA GLY A 230 21.71 -4.99 -21.15
C GLY A 230 21.55 -3.48 -21.04
N VAL A 231 20.52 -3.00 -20.37
CA VAL A 231 20.43 -1.60 -19.97
C VAL A 231 21.35 -1.38 -18.78
N SER A 232 22.47 -0.69 -18.99
CA SER A 232 23.45 -0.38 -17.93
C SER A 232 23.25 1.06 -17.46
N ALA A 233 22.96 1.24 -16.18
CA ALA A 233 22.81 2.55 -15.57
C ALA A 233 23.36 2.58 -14.16
N LYS A 234 23.55 3.80 -13.66
CA LYS A 234 23.76 4.12 -12.25
C LYS A 234 22.60 4.93 -11.75
N ALA A 235 22.34 4.90 -10.45
CA ALA A 235 21.34 5.75 -9.84
C ALA A 235 21.81 6.29 -8.50
N VAL A 236 21.30 7.49 -8.18
CA VAL A 236 21.57 8.20 -6.95
C VAL A 236 20.25 8.65 -6.32
N SER A 237 20.06 8.32 -5.07
CA SER A 237 18.99 8.90 -4.25
C SER A 237 19.42 10.31 -3.81
N VAL A 238 18.53 11.27 -3.97
CA VAL A 238 18.71 12.68 -3.62
C VAL A 238 17.74 12.99 -2.48
N VAL A 239 18.27 13.38 -1.34
CA VAL A 239 17.49 13.81 -0.18
C VAL A 239 17.78 15.25 0.15
N GLY A 240 16.79 16.13 0.04
CA GLY A 240 16.86 17.57 0.27
C GLY A 240 15.86 18.31 -0.61
N ASP A 241 15.66 19.59 -0.31
CA ASP A 241 14.73 20.46 -1.06
C ASP A 241 15.41 21.20 -2.23
N ALA A 242 16.62 20.76 -2.61
CA ALA A 242 17.39 21.39 -3.67
C ALA A 242 16.74 21.15 -5.06
N ASP A 243 17.01 22.08 -5.97
CA ASP A 243 16.61 21.95 -7.37
C ASP A 243 17.48 20.88 -8.06
N VAL A 244 16.84 19.80 -8.43
CA VAL A 244 17.49 18.63 -9.06
C VAL A 244 17.53 18.80 -10.57
N GLU A 245 16.62 19.58 -11.14
CA GLU A 245 16.45 19.77 -12.57
C GLU A 245 17.68 20.47 -13.20
N ASP A 246 18.18 21.53 -12.56
CA ASP A 246 19.39 22.22 -13.00
C ASP A 246 20.63 21.32 -12.92
N ALA A 247 20.77 20.56 -11.85
CA ALA A 247 21.88 19.61 -11.69
C ALA A 247 21.83 18.47 -12.72
N VAL A 248 20.63 17.98 -13.05
CA VAL A 248 20.43 16.99 -14.13
C VAL A 248 20.81 17.61 -15.47
N ALA A 249 20.41 18.85 -15.76
CA ALA A 249 20.78 19.54 -16.99
C ALA A 249 22.29 19.73 -17.14
N ASP A 250 22.99 20.05 -16.05
CA ASP A 250 24.44 20.14 -16.05
C ASP A 250 25.12 18.79 -16.24
N ALA A 251 24.70 17.77 -15.52
CA ALA A 251 25.25 16.41 -15.64
C ALA A 251 24.97 15.75 -17.00
N SER A 252 23.89 16.18 -17.70
CA SER A 252 23.52 15.67 -19.02
C SER A 252 24.57 15.97 -20.11
N LYS A 253 25.47 16.91 -19.86
CA LYS A 253 26.64 17.19 -20.73
C LYS A 253 27.65 16.03 -20.76
N HIS A 254 27.58 15.12 -19.80
CA HIS A 254 28.45 13.97 -19.61
C HIS A 254 27.80 12.63 -20.02
N GLY A 255 26.54 12.66 -20.43
CA GLY A 255 25.79 11.48 -20.85
C GLY A 255 24.30 11.54 -20.48
N GLU A 256 23.57 10.49 -20.81
CA GLU A 256 22.14 10.44 -20.45
C GLU A 256 21.93 10.35 -18.96
N ILE A 257 21.08 11.20 -18.43
CA ILE A 257 20.67 11.25 -17.03
C ILE A 257 19.29 11.90 -16.91
N ALA A 258 18.47 11.41 -16.00
CA ALA A 258 17.15 11.98 -15.72
C ALA A 258 16.70 11.67 -14.29
N VAL A 259 15.71 12.41 -13.79
CA VAL A 259 14.94 12.02 -12.61
C VAL A 259 14.16 10.74 -12.97
N SER A 260 14.45 9.66 -12.29
CA SER A 260 13.77 8.36 -12.51
C SER A 260 12.63 8.13 -11.53
N HIS A 261 12.67 8.75 -10.34
CA HIS A 261 11.59 8.67 -9.37
C HIS A 261 11.39 10.00 -8.64
N ASP A 262 10.14 10.46 -8.58
CA ASP A 262 9.69 11.54 -7.69
C ASP A 262 8.84 10.87 -6.59
N LEU A 263 9.46 10.65 -5.42
CA LEU A 263 8.92 9.78 -4.38
C LEU A 263 8.01 10.51 -3.39
N CYS A 264 8.52 11.62 -2.86
CA CYS A 264 7.79 12.48 -1.91
C CYS A 264 8.52 13.82 -1.81
N PRO A 265 7.98 14.82 -1.15
CA PRO A 265 8.70 16.09 -0.92
C PRO A 265 10.11 15.85 -0.38
N GLY A 266 11.09 16.41 -1.06
CA GLY A 266 12.51 16.31 -0.72
C GLY A 266 13.15 14.93 -0.95
N VAL A 267 12.53 14.00 -1.69
CA VAL A 267 13.15 12.69 -2.01
C VAL A 267 12.93 12.33 -3.47
N ARG A 268 14.01 12.26 -4.24
CA ARG A 268 14.02 11.87 -5.65
C ARG A 268 15.11 10.84 -5.92
N VAL A 269 15.01 10.16 -7.05
CA VAL A 269 16.08 9.30 -7.59
C VAL A 269 16.43 9.79 -8.98
N VAL A 270 17.70 9.92 -9.22
CA VAL A 270 18.27 10.26 -10.53
C VAL A 270 18.99 9.05 -11.07
N SER A 271 18.72 8.69 -12.31
CA SER A 271 19.35 7.54 -12.98
C SER A 271 19.96 7.97 -14.32
N GLY A 272 21.11 7.41 -14.67
CA GLY A 272 21.81 7.80 -15.87
C GLY A 272 23.02 6.91 -16.22
N SER A 273 23.74 7.30 -17.26
CA SER A 273 25.04 6.71 -17.59
C SER A 273 26.02 6.91 -16.43
N ARG A 274 27.05 6.07 -16.37
CA ARG A 274 28.06 6.14 -15.31
C ARG A 274 28.69 7.52 -15.21
N ASP A 275 29.08 8.10 -16.35
CA ASP A 275 29.81 9.37 -16.38
C ASP A 275 28.91 10.55 -16.03
N ALA A 276 27.65 10.54 -16.45
CA ALA A 276 26.69 11.56 -16.09
C ALA A 276 26.34 11.51 -14.60
N VAL A 277 26.15 10.31 -14.02
CA VAL A 277 25.91 10.16 -12.57
C VAL A 277 27.14 10.56 -11.76
N ALA A 278 28.34 10.26 -12.24
CA ALA A 278 29.59 10.68 -11.56
C ALA A 278 29.79 12.20 -11.57
N ALA A 279 29.25 12.90 -12.58
CA ALA A 279 29.29 14.37 -12.67
C ALA A 279 28.10 15.06 -12.00
N PHE A 280 27.13 14.29 -11.48
CA PHE A 280 25.93 14.83 -10.86
C PHE A 280 26.20 15.30 -9.43
N GLU A 281 26.03 16.58 -9.21
CA GLU A 281 26.22 17.22 -7.91
C GLU A 281 25.02 18.13 -7.61
N VAL A 282 24.50 18.05 -6.38
CA VAL A 282 23.39 18.89 -5.89
C VAL A 282 23.82 19.55 -4.59
N PRO A 283 24.14 20.83 -4.60
CA PRO A 283 24.54 21.54 -3.38
C PRO A 283 23.44 21.48 -2.30
N GLY A 284 23.83 21.10 -1.08
CA GLY A 284 22.90 21.06 0.04
C GLY A 284 22.03 19.81 0.13
N ALA A 285 22.09 18.89 -0.84
CA ALA A 285 21.42 17.61 -0.78
C ALA A 285 22.34 16.48 -0.30
N VAL A 286 21.75 15.46 0.32
CA VAL A 286 22.43 14.20 0.61
C VAL A 286 22.28 13.26 -0.59
N LEU A 287 23.40 12.89 -1.18
CA LEU A 287 23.48 11.96 -2.31
C LEU A 287 23.88 10.58 -1.82
N THR A 288 23.12 9.56 -2.18
CA THR A 288 23.42 8.15 -1.86
C THR A 288 23.33 7.31 -3.12
N GLU A 289 24.47 6.71 -3.53
CA GLU A 289 24.47 5.79 -4.67
C GLU A 289 23.58 4.60 -4.35
N THR A 290 22.71 4.25 -5.29
CA THR A 290 21.82 3.10 -5.18
C THR A 290 22.26 2.01 -6.15
N ASP A 291 22.00 0.76 -5.79
CA ASP A 291 22.40 -0.40 -6.59
C ASP A 291 21.45 -0.67 -7.78
N ALA A 292 20.86 0.38 -8.35
CA ALA A 292 19.99 0.29 -9.52
C ALA A 292 20.79 -0.10 -10.77
N ARG A 293 20.97 -1.40 -10.94
CA ARG A 293 21.75 -1.97 -12.06
C ARG A 293 21.05 -1.86 -13.41
N GLN A 294 19.77 -1.56 -13.41
CA GLN A 294 18.94 -1.46 -14.60
C GLN A 294 18.40 -0.05 -14.71
N GLY A 295 18.65 0.62 -15.81
CA GLY A 295 18.23 2.00 -16.07
C GLY A 295 16.73 2.20 -16.29
N ALA A 296 15.88 1.37 -15.67
CA ALA A 296 14.45 1.51 -15.73
C ALA A 296 14.01 2.89 -15.22
N HIS A 297 12.92 3.35 -15.78
CA HIS A 297 12.32 4.66 -15.48
C HIS A 297 13.22 5.85 -15.89
N SER A 298 14.12 5.62 -16.84
CA SER A 298 14.98 6.64 -17.43
C SER A 298 15.01 6.51 -18.96
N PRO A 299 15.49 7.53 -19.69
CA PRO A 299 15.64 7.47 -21.15
C PRO A 299 16.49 6.29 -21.63
N LEU A 300 17.44 5.82 -20.83
CA LEU A 300 18.27 4.64 -21.13
C LEU A 300 17.47 3.36 -21.38
N ALA A 301 16.24 3.27 -20.87
CA ALA A 301 15.36 2.12 -21.05
C ALA A 301 14.31 2.33 -22.17
N ALA A 302 14.44 3.35 -23.01
CA ALA A 302 13.42 3.67 -24.01
C ALA A 302 13.18 2.52 -25.01
N ASP A 303 14.24 1.86 -25.49
CA ASP A 303 14.12 0.72 -26.41
C ASP A 303 13.51 -0.51 -25.70
N ALA A 304 13.91 -0.77 -24.47
CA ALA A 304 13.32 -1.81 -23.63
C ALA A 304 11.83 -1.57 -23.36
N ALA A 305 11.42 -0.30 -23.20
CA ALA A 305 10.05 0.09 -23.00
C ALA A 305 9.15 -0.32 -24.18
N ALA A 306 9.58 -0.09 -25.40
CA ALA A 306 8.80 -0.42 -26.59
C ALA A 306 8.50 -1.94 -26.69
N ALA A 307 9.46 -2.79 -26.38
CA ALA A 307 9.29 -4.24 -26.38
C ALA A 307 8.34 -4.70 -25.25
N TYR A 308 8.48 -4.14 -24.06
CA TYR A 308 7.63 -4.44 -22.91
C TYR A 308 6.19 -3.97 -23.13
N ASP A 309 5.99 -2.76 -23.67
CA ASP A 309 4.67 -2.18 -23.93
C ASP A 309 3.81 -3.06 -24.84
N ALA A 310 4.40 -3.69 -25.83
CA ALA A 310 3.68 -4.61 -26.73
C ALA A 310 3.08 -5.80 -25.94
N LEU A 311 3.84 -6.37 -25.01
CA LEU A 311 3.41 -7.48 -24.17
C LEU A 311 2.37 -7.03 -23.12
N LEU A 312 2.57 -5.86 -22.52
CA LEU A 312 1.63 -5.27 -21.57
C LEU A 312 0.26 -5.03 -22.22
N VAL A 313 0.24 -4.41 -23.40
CA VAL A 313 -0.99 -4.16 -24.15
C VAL A 313 -1.68 -5.47 -24.53
N GLN A 314 -0.91 -6.47 -24.98
CA GLN A 314 -1.46 -7.79 -25.29
C GLN A 314 -2.09 -8.47 -24.06
N ALA A 315 -1.44 -8.41 -22.90
CA ALA A 315 -1.92 -9.00 -21.66
C ALA A 315 -3.21 -8.32 -21.17
N LEU A 316 -3.36 -7.02 -21.42
CA LEU A 316 -4.53 -6.22 -21.00
C LEU A 316 -5.66 -6.18 -22.06
N ALA A 317 -5.45 -6.67 -23.28
CA ALA A 317 -6.36 -6.51 -24.40
C ALA A 317 -7.74 -7.20 -24.24
N GLY A 318 -7.90 -8.11 -23.29
CA GLY A 318 -9.16 -8.85 -23.07
C GLY A 318 -9.86 -8.52 -21.75
N ALA A 319 -9.33 -7.61 -20.98
CA ALA A 319 -9.81 -7.40 -19.64
C ALA A 319 -10.98 -6.40 -19.56
N ALA A 320 -11.90 -6.72 -18.67
CA ALA A 320 -13.11 -5.94 -18.39
C ALA A 320 -12.80 -4.72 -17.48
N THR A 321 -13.85 -4.11 -16.96
CA THR A 321 -13.81 -3.09 -15.91
C THR A 321 -13.02 -3.55 -14.70
N LEU A 322 -12.17 -2.69 -14.14
CA LEU A 322 -11.41 -2.99 -12.93
C LEU A 322 -12.34 -3.08 -11.72
N ALA A 323 -12.04 -4.00 -10.82
CA ALA A 323 -12.78 -4.11 -9.55
C ALA A 323 -12.60 -2.87 -8.64
N HIS A 324 -11.47 -2.18 -8.78
CA HIS A 324 -11.14 -0.96 -8.07
C HIS A 324 -10.42 0.02 -8.99
N PRO A 325 -10.59 1.35 -8.84
CA PRO A 325 -9.82 2.35 -9.58
C PRO A 325 -8.33 2.18 -9.33
N LEU A 326 -7.53 2.10 -10.40
CA LEU A 326 -6.09 2.00 -10.34
C LEU A 326 -5.46 3.38 -10.56
N HIS A 327 -4.76 3.88 -9.56
CA HIS A 327 -3.96 5.10 -9.67
C HIS A 327 -2.55 4.73 -10.17
N VAL A 328 -2.19 5.24 -11.34
CA VAL A 328 -0.91 4.90 -11.99
C VAL A 328 0.16 5.92 -11.61
N ALA A 329 1.29 5.45 -11.12
CA ALA A 329 2.42 6.29 -10.70
C ALA A 329 3.33 6.68 -11.89
N ALA A 330 2.74 7.08 -13.03
CA ALA A 330 3.47 7.59 -14.19
C ALA A 330 3.25 9.11 -14.33
N PRO A 331 4.14 9.86 -15.02
CA PRO A 331 4.03 11.33 -15.16
C PRO A 331 2.73 11.80 -15.81
N ALA A 332 2.29 11.08 -16.85
CA ALA A 332 0.99 11.28 -17.49
C ALA A 332 -0.11 10.42 -16.86
N GLY A 333 0.22 9.80 -15.72
CA GLY A 333 -0.64 8.84 -15.06
C GLY A 333 -1.92 9.48 -14.54
N GLY A 334 -3.00 8.71 -14.66
CA GLY A 334 -4.33 9.06 -14.23
C GLY A 334 -4.91 7.99 -13.33
N VAL A 335 -6.23 7.95 -13.31
CA VAL A 335 -7.01 6.89 -12.69
C VAL A 335 -7.58 6.02 -13.82
N ALA A 336 -7.20 4.75 -13.82
CA ALA A 336 -7.76 3.77 -14.74
C ALA A 336 -8.92 3.03 -14.07
N THR A 337 -10.02 2.90 -14.78
CA THR A 337 -11.22 2.16 -14.34
C THR A 337 -11.46 0.90 -15.16
N ASP A 338 -10.68 0.71 -16.20
CA ASP A 338 -10.66 -0.47 -17.05
C ASP A 338 -9.23 -0.82 -17.48
N ALA A 339 -9.06 -2.01 -18.01
CA ALA A 339 -7.75 -2.54 -18.37
C ALA A 339 -7.10 -1.80 -19.54
N ALA A 340 -7.86 -1.31 -20.49
CA ALA A 340 -7.33 -0.55 -21.63
C ALA A 340 -6.73 0.77 -21.13
N ALA A 341 -7.47 1.50 -20.30
CA ALA A 341 -6.98 2.73 -19.65
C ALA A 341 -5.75 2.47 -18.78
N ALA A 342 -5.68 1.34 -18.08
CA ALA A 342 -4.49 0.94 -17.32
C ALA A 342 -3.29 0.70 -18.25
N GLY A 343 -3.49 -0.01 -19.36
CA GLY A 343 -2.46 -0.26 -20.36
C GLY A 343 -1.94 1.03 -20.99
N ASP A 344 -2.82 1.96 -21.34
CA ASP A 344 -2.41 3.25 -21.91
C ASP A 344 -1.65 4.11 -20.89
N ALA A 345 -2.07 4.13 -19.62
CA ALA A 345 -1.41 4.87 -18.56
C ALA A 345 -0.02 4.30 -18.21
N LEU A 346 0.15 2.98 -18.29
CA LEU A 346 1.41 2.27 -18.02
C LEU A 346 2.36 2.24 -19.24
N ARG A 347 1.85 2.54 -20.43
CA ARG A 347 2.68 2.55 -21.66
C ARG A 347 3.86 3.48 -21.53
N GLY A 348 5.05 2.99 -21.86
CA GLY A 348 6.30 3.72 -21.75
C GLY A 348 6.80 3.89 -20.31
N SER A 349 6.20 3.23 -19.32
CA SER A 349 6.60 3.36 -17.91
C SER A 349 8.06 3.03 -17.65
N LEU A 350 8.66 2.09 -18.41
CA LEU A 350 10.07 1.75 -18.27
C LEU A 350 11.02 2.88 -18.68
N GLY A 351 10.60 3.72 -19.63
CA GLY A 351 11.39 4.84 -20.12
C GLY A 351 11.04 6.20 -19.48
N ARG A 352 10.10 6.21 -18.55
CA ARG A 352 9.58 7.44 -17.93
C ARG A 352 9.70 7.38 -16.40
N PRO A 353 9.83 8.53 -15.72
CA PRO A 353 9.93 8.56 -14.28
C PRO A 353 8.70 7.97 -13.58
N VAL A 354 8.91 7.38 -12.41
CA VAL A 354 7.85 7.04 -11.48
C VAL A 354 7.43 8.31 -10.73
N ALA A 355 6.20 8.74 -10.92
CA ALA A 355 5.63 9.92 -10.28
C ALA A 355 4.81 9.51 -9.04
N TRP A 356 5.47 8.91 -8.04
CA TRP A 356 4.81 8.41 -6.84
C TRP A 356 4.13 9.52 -6.04
N ARG A 357 4.83 10.64 -5.85
CA ARG A 357 4.26 11.80 -5.16
C ARG A 357 2.94 12.24 -5.79
N ALA A 358 2.89 12.38 -7.10
CA ALA A 358 1.66 12.76 -7.81
C ALA A 358 0.56 11.69 -7.69
N ALA A 359 0.92 10.40 -7.63
CA ALA A 359 -0.06 9.33 -7.38
C ALA A 359 -0.64 9.43 -5.96
N MET A 360 0.19 9.67 -4.94
CA MET A 360 -0.27 9.88 -3.57
C MET A 360 -1.17 11.13 -3.43
N GLU A 361 -0.80 12.24 -4.07
CA GLU A 361 -1.62 13.45 -4.11
C GLU A 361 -3.00 13.19 -4.75
N ARG A 362 -3.05 12.39 -5.84
CA ARG A 362 -4.32 11.99 -6.46
C ARG A 362 -5.16 11.07 -5.56
N LEU A 363 -4.54 10.13 -4.84
CA LEU A 363 -5.24 9.27 -3.88
C LEU A 363 -5.88 10.10 -2.76
N LEU A 364 -5.15 11.06 -2.21
CA LEU A 364 -5.65 11.98 -1.19
C LEU A 364 -6.79 12.86 -1.75
N ALA A 365 -6.61 13.42 -2.94
CA ALA A 365 -7.64 14.22 -3.61
C ALA A 365 -8.90 13.41 -3.97
N ALA A 366 -8.75 12.10 -4.23
CA ALA A 366 -9.87 11.18 -4.44
C ALA A 366 -10.57 10.77 -3.13
N GLY A 367 -10.14 11.28 -1.99
CA GLY A 367 -10.77 11.07 -0.70
C GLY A 367 -10.27 9.83 0.06
N ALA A 368 -9.09 9.28 -0.28
CA ALA A 368 -8.50 8.21 0.51
C ALA A 368 -8.23 8.71 1.95
N THR A 369 -8.84 8.03 2.92
CA THR A 369 -8.73 8.37 4.35
C THR A 369 -7.76 7.45 5.08
N HIS A 370 -7.57 6.25 4.55
CA HIS A 370 -6.70 5.22 5.12
C HIS A 370 -5.84 4.62 4.02
N PHE A 371 -4.66 4.16 4.41
CA PHE A 371 -3.69 3.53 3.51
C PHE A 371 -3.31 2.15 4.04
N ALA A 372 -3.16 1.21 3.13
CA ALA A 372 -2.76 -0.15 3.42
C ALA A 372 -1.55 -0.53 2.55
N ASP A 373 -0.40 -0.79 3.17
CA ASP A 373 0.77 -1.32 2.47
C ASP A 373 0.65 -2.85 2.36
N ALA A 374 0.34 -3.36 1.18
CA ALA A 374 0.18 -4.79 0.95
C ALA A 374 1.47 -5.59 1.20
N GLY A 375 2.63 -4.97 1.09
CA GLY A 375 3.93 -5.61 1.34
C GLY A 375 4.41 -5.55 2.78
N GLY A 376 3.71 -4.80 3.66
CA GLY A 376 4.06 -4.68 5.08
C GLY A 376 5.41 -4.01 5.35
N GLY A 377 5.94 -3.25 4.39
CA GLY A 377 7.21 -2.53 4.53
C GLY A 377 7.02 -1.12 5.10
N ALA A 378 8.01 -0.62 5.83
CA ALA A 378 7.98 0.75 6.35
C ALA A 378 8.17 1.83 5.27
N GLN A 379 8.61 1.45 4.07
CA GLN A 379 9.11 2.39 3.07
C GLN A 379 7.98 3.14 2.34
N LEU A 380 6.95 2.44 1.84
CA LEU A 380 5.79 3.10 1.23
C LEU A 380 5.06 3.98 2.24
N ARG A 381 4.99 3.51 3.48
CA ARG A 381 4.43 4.30 4.57
C ARG A 381 5.23 5.58 4.79
N ALA A 382 6.56 5.51 4.89
CA ALA A 382 7.41 6.68 5.08
C ALA A 382 7.27 7.71 3.95
N PHE A 383 7.18 7.26 2.70
CA PHE A 383 6.92 8.15 1.55
C PHE A 383 5.50 8.72 1.59
N GLY A 384 4.50 7.90 1.91
CA GLY A 384 3.11 8.32 2.00
C GLY A 384 2.90 9.37 3.10
N GLU A 385 3.47 9.17 4.29
CA GLU A 385 3.41 10.14 5.39
C GLU A 385 4.01 11.50 5.00
N ARG A 386 5.12 11.51 4.26
CA ARG A 386 5.70 12.74 3.71
C ARG A 386 4.83 13.40 2.64
N CYS A 387 3.99 12.63 1.94
CA CYS A 387 2.98 13.13 1.01
C CYS A 387 1.67 13.56 1.70
N GLY A 388 1.56 13.42 3.03
CA GLY A 388 0.37 13.81 3.80
C GLY A 388 -0.60 12.66 4.07
N ALA A 389 -0.25 11.41 3.79
CA ALA A 389 -1.06 10.26 4.17
C ALA A 389 -1.05 10.07 5.70
N GLY A 390 -2.22 10.18 6.34
CA GLY A 390 -2.33 10.23 7.79
C GLY A 390 -2.52 8.87 8.46
N ALA A 391 -3.46 8.05 7.99
CA ALA A 391 -3.87 6.83 8.68
C ALA A 391 -3.42 5.57 7.92
N TRP A 392 -2.79 4.63 8.64
CA TRP A 392 -2.32 3.35 8.10
C TRP A 392 -2.96 2.19 8.84
N LEU A 393 -3.41 1.18 8.11
CA LEU A 393 -4.11 0.04 8.69
C LEU A 393 -3.18 -0.99 9.34
N TRP A 394 -1.93 -1.12 8.86
CA TRP A 394 -0.88 -1.99 9.39
C TRP A 394 0.51 -1.52 8.92
#